data_4194ce3e4b98252124d5f8b179599852
#
_entry.id   4194ce3e4b98252124d5f8b179599852
#
_cell.length_a   1.000
_cell.length_b   1.000
_cell.length_c   1.000
_cell.angle_alpha   90.00
_cell.angle_beta   90.00
_cell.angle_gamma   90.00
#
_symmetry.space_group_name_H-M   'P 1'
#
loop_
_entity.id
_entity.type
_entity.pdbx_description
1 polymer ?
#
loop_
_entity_poly.entity_id
_entity_poly.type
_entity_poly.pdbx_seq_one_letter_code
_entity_poly.pdbx_strand_id
1 'polypeptide(L)'
;MKKLAVLALKGGVGKSTMVACLSLALVKKKYKVGCVDLDVTGSNLYSALGLEHSPRWGLDSVNEKIIVPEVKGYWLLSIASFAGEENAVMWDGSQNAELIGTMKKIGELQGKVNLEPVVMFDELEAIRRQIDDVLASSKWRYVTEMLSDNIVTWPEPLDYEVFDLPPSSSQEMFSFLDQTKDLFGVFIVSQPSAIATTGLVRTIDLLRVKQIPIVGLVVNQDGFLNCHGEIEYQFLSPRVDLEAIARKAGIPFLMSIPQSGDVKRLENYFSELADKIINSTPVVLKDITMGKRLKRKLLKGIARRL
;
A
#
# COMPACT_ATOMS: atom_id res chain seq x y z
N MET A 1 -3.57 18.30 2.37
CA MET A 1 -3.56 16.82 2.28
C MET A 1 -2.12 16.31 2.27
N LYS A 2 -1.79 15.33 3.11
CA LYS A 2 -0.48 14.67 3.13
C LYS A 2 -0.59 13.31 2.43
N LYS A 3 0.17 13.11 1.35
CA LYS A 3 0.24 11.83 0.62
C LYS A 3 1.34 10.95 1.20
N LEU A 4 0.97 9.83 1.82
CA LEU A 4 1.88 8.87 2.46
C LEU A 4 1.91 7.57 1.67
N ALA A 5 3.08 7.05 1.34
CA ALA A 5 3.19 5.73 0.72
C ALA A 5 3.87 4.74 1.65
N VAL A 6 3.40 3.50 1.64
CA VAL A 6 3.97 2.38 2.38
C VAL A 6 4.73 1.50 1.41
N LEU A 7 6.02 1.31 1.66
CA LEU A 7 6.90 0.60 0.74
C LEU A 7 7.69 -0.51 1.42
N ALA A 8 7.73 -1.66 0.77
CA ALA A 8 8.66 -2.74 1.09
C ALA A 8 8.97 -3.56 -0.16
N LEU A 9 10.23 -3.81 -0.45
CA LEU A 9 10.60 -4.65 -1.60
C LEU A 9 10.46 -6.16 -1.34
N LYS A 10 10.13 -6.57 -0.12
CA LYS A 10 9.84 -7.96 0.22
C LYS A 10 8.34 -8.14 0.43
N GLY A 11 7.75 -9.18 -0.16
CA GLY A 11 6.38 -9.60 0.12
C GLY A 11 6.23 -10.15 1.54
N GLY A 12 5.01 -10.08 2.10
CA GLY A 12 4.68 -10.68 3.40
C GLY A 12 5.20 -9.95 4.64
N VAL A 13 5.74 -8.74 4.51
CA VAL A 13 6.20 -7.94 5.68
C VAL A 13 5.08 -7.17 6.38
N GLY A 14 3.82 -7.28 5.89
CA GLY A 14 2.64 -6.68 6.49
C GLY A 14 2.35 -5.24 6.03
N LYS A 15 2.68 -4.87 4.79
CA LYS A 15 2.37 -3.53 4.24
C LYS A 15 0.89 -3.18 4.35
N SER A 16 0.01 -4.00 3.77
CA SER A 16 -1.44 -3.75 3.76
C SER A 16 -2.02 -3.67 5.18
N THR A 17 -1.56 -4.53 6.09
CA THR A 17 -1.92 -4.45 7.51
C THR A 17 -1.45 -3.12 8.12
N MET A 18 -0.25 -2.67 7.77
CA MET A 18 0.30 -1.40 8.22
C MET A 18 -0.54 -0.22 7.73
N VAL A 19 -0.92 -0.20 6.44
CA VAL A 19 -1.83 0.80 5.85
C VAL A 19 -3.17 0.80 6.59
N ALA A 20 -3.79 -0.37 6.73
CA ALA A 20 -5.08 -0.53 7.39
C ALA A 20 -5.07 0.02 8.83
N CYS A 21 -4.12 -0.44 9.64
CA CYS A 21 -4.05 -0.07 11.06
C CYS A 21 -3.64 1.39 11.28
N LEU A 22 -2.70 1.91 10.47
CA LEU A 22 -2.33 3.32 10.51
C LEU A 22 -3.52 4.22 10.15
N SER A 23 -4.25 3.88 9.10
CA SER A 23 -5.42 4.65 8.67
C SER A 23 -6.50 4.69 9.74
N LEU A 24 -6.78 3.55 10.38
CA LEU A 24 -7.69 3.51 11.55
C LEU A 24 -7.19 4.37 12.71
N ALA A 25 -5.88 4.36 12.99
CA ALA A 25 -5.30 5.18 14.06
C ALA A 25 -5.42 6.68 13.76
N LEU A 26 -5.21 7.10 12.50
CA LEU A 26 -5.40 8.48 12.06
C LEU A 26 -6.87 8.91 12.18
N VAL A 27 -7.82 8.06 11.77
CA VAL A 27 -9.27 8.31 11.94
C VAL A 27 -9.65 8.48 13.40
N LYS A 28 -9.13 7.63 14.30
CA LYS A 28 -9.34 7.77 15.74
C LYS A 28 -8.83 9.12 16.29
N LYS A 29 -7.80 9.67 15.65
CA LYS A 29 -7.28 11.03 15.95
C LYS A 29 -8.03 12.14 15.20
N LYS A 30 -9.18 11.83 14.57
CA LYS A 30 -10.09 12.77 13.88
C LYS A 30 -9.55 13.35 12.57
N TYR A 31 -8.59 12.69 11.95
CA TYR A 31 -8.17 13.01 10.58
C TYR A 31 -9.06 12.33 9.55
N LYS A 32 -9.28 13.02 8.42
CA LYS A 32 -9.96 12.48 7.25
C LYS A 32 -8.95 11.74 6.40
N VAL A 33 -9.19 10.44 6.19
CA VAL A 33 -8.20 9.53 5.58
C VAL A 33 -8.80 8.84 4.37
N GLY A 34 -8.08 8.90 3.25
CA GLY A 34 -8.30 8.05 2.08
C GLY A 34 -7.20 6.99 1.98
N CYS A 35 -7.58 5.75 1.71
CA CYS A 35 -6.66 4.66 1.44
C CYS A 35 -6.76 4.28 -0.03
N VAL A 36 -5.61 4.10 -0.68
CA VAL A 36 -5.53 3.65 -2.07
C VAL A 36 -4.71 2.37 -2.13
N ASP A 37 -5.34 1.28 -2.56
CA ASP A 37 -4.68 -0.01 -2.77
C ASP A 37 -4.21 -0.09 -4.24
N LEU A 38 -2.91 -0.02 -4.43
CA LEU A 38 -2.25 -0.08 -5.73
C LEU A 38 -1.64 -1.46 -6.06
N ASP A 39 -1.86 -2.46 -5.21
CA ASP A 39 -1.45 -3.84 -5.48
C ASP A 39 -2.47 -4.53 -6.41
N VAL A 40 -2.26 -4.31 -7.71
CA VAL A 40 -3.14 -4.82 -8.77
C VAL A 40 -3.17 -6.36 -8.82
N THR A 41 -2.10 -7.02 -8.42
CA THR A 41 -1.95 -8.48 -8.53
C THR A 41 -2.38 -9.24 -7.29
N GLY A 42 -2.47 -8.57 -6.17
CA GLY A 42 -2.77 -9.19 -4.88
C GLY A 42 -3.41 -8.19 -3.92
N SER A 43 -4.46 -7.49 -4.40
CA SER A 43 -5.22 -6.55 -3.59
C SER A 43 -5.78 -7.23 -2.34
N ASN A 44 -5.19 -6.95 -1.18
CA ASN A 44 -5.53 -7.56 0.10
C ASN A 44 -5.85 -6.53 1.19
N LEU A 45 -5.91 -5.25 0.83
CA LEU A 45 -6.12 -4.20 1.83
C LEU A 45 -7.48 -4.34 2.52
N TYR A 46 -8.54 -4.70 1.78
CA TYR A 46 -9.86 -4.95 2.36
C TYR A 46 -9.85 -6.10 3.37
N SER A 47 -9.13 -7.19 3.06
CA SER A 47 -8.96 -8.33 3.97
C SER A 47 -8.15 -7.95 5.22
N ALA A 48 -7.09 -7.13 5.06
CA ALA A 48 -6.33 -6.60 6.19
C ALA A 48 -7.19 -5.72 7.12
N LEU A 49 -8.28 -5.17 6.60
CA LEU A 49 -9.30 -4.44 7.35
C LEU A 49 -10.34 -5.33 8.03
N GLY A 50 -10.26 -6.64 7.83
CA GLY A 50 -11.24 -7.61 8.32
C GLY A 50 -12.59 -7.51 7.62
N LEU A 51 -12.60 -7.13 6.36
CA LEU A 51 -13.77 -7.18 5.49
C LEU A 51 -13.76 -8.50 4.72
N GLU A 52 -14.92 -9.11 4.56
CA GLU A 52 -15.09 -10.32 3.76
C GLU A 52 -14.96 -10.02 2.27
N HIS A 53 -15.44 -8.84 1.86
CA HIS A 53 -15.47 -8.41 0.48
C HIS A 53 -14.94 -6.98 0.33
N SER A 54 -14.37 -6.68 -0.84
CA SER A 54 -14.00 -5.32 -1.17
C SER A 54 -15.26 -4.44 -1.27
N PRO A 55 -15.27 -3.26 -0.63
CA PRO A 55 -16.44 -2.38 -0.68
C PRO A 55 -16.68 -1.89 -2.11
N ARG A 56 -17.96 -1.81 -2.50
CA ARG A 56 -18.34 -1.34 -3.83
C ARG A 56 -18.21 0.18 -3.91
N TRP A 57 -17.66 0.65 -5.03
CA TRP A 57 -17.63 2.06 -5.36
C TRP A 57 -18.97 2.55 -5.93
N GLY A 58 -19.23 3.84 -5.83
CA GLY A 58 -20.34 4.51 -6.49
C GLY A 58 -19.90 5.16 -7.81
N LEU A 59 -20.86 5.54 -8.65
CA LEU A 59 -20.63 6.34 -9.86
C LEU A 59 -21.41 7.64 -9.76
N ASP A 60 -20.71 8.76 -9.85
CA ASP A 60 -21.31 10.06 -10.10
C ASP A 60 -21.61 10.17 -11.60
N SER A 61 -22.88 9.95 -11.96
CA SER A 61 -23.32 9.95 -13.35
C SER A 61 -23.30 11.34 -14.00
N VAL A 62 -23.23 12.40 -13.22
CA VAL A 62 -23.20 13.79 -13.71
C VAL A 62 -21.77 14.18 -14.09
N ASN A 63 -20.80 13.88 -13.22
CA ASN A 63 -19.40 14.23 -13.41
C ASN A 63 -18.56 13.08 -13.99
N GLU A 64 -19.16 11.93 -14.22
CA GLU A 64 -18.50 10.70 -14.71
C GLU A 64 -17.32 10.28 -13.83
N LYS A 65 -17.47 10.40 -12.51
CA LYS A 65 -16.42 10.11 -11.53
C LYS A 65 -16.78 8.95 -10.62
N ILE A 66 -15.75 8.26 -10.13
CA ILE A 66 -15.88 7.23 -9.13
C ILE A 66 -16.03 7.87 -7.76
N ILE A 67 -17.09 7.51 -7.03
CA ILE A 67 -17.29 7.89 -5.64
C ILE A 67 -16.71 6.78 -4.78
N VAL A 68 -15.70 7.12 -4.01
CA VAL A 68 -14.99 6.16 -3.15
C VAL A 68 -15.84 5.79 -1.93
N PRO A 69 -16.03 4.49 -1.65
CA PRO A 69 -16.81 4.04 -0.51
C PRO A 69 -16.13 4.35 0.83
N GLU A 70 -16.94 4.65 1.83
CA GLU A 70 -16.50 4.77 3.21
C GLU A 70 -16.47 3.41 3.90
N VAL A 71 -15.40 3.15 4.65
CA VAL A 71 -15.18 1.93 5.42
C VAL A 71 -14.59 2.30 6.78
N LYS A 72 -15.27 1.94 7.86
CA LYS A 72 -14.76 2.15 9.23
C LYS A 72 -14.28 3.58 9.53
N GLY A 73 -14.87 4.58 8.86
CA GLY A 73 -14.58 6.00 9.05
C GLY A 73 -13.46 6.56 8.18
N TYR A 74 -12.97 5.83 7.19
CA TYR A 74 -12.10 6.33 6.11
C TYR A 74 -12.60 5.81 4.75
N TRP A 75 -12.12 6.40 3.67
CA TRP A 75 -12.48 6.01 2.30
C TRP A 75 -11.46 5.02 1.75
N LEU A 76 -11.95 3.96 1.10
CA LEU A 76 -11.11 2.91 0.51
C LEU A 76 -11.31 2.82 -0.99
N LEU A 77 -10.26 3.14 -1.74
CA LEU A 77 -10.15 2.90 -3.18
C LEU A 77 -9.25 1.69 -3.42
N SER A 78 -9.83 0.59 -3.87
CA SER A 78 -9.07 -0.65 -4.12
C SER A 78 -9.43 -1.23 -5.48
N ILE A 79 -8.45 -1.81 -6.16
CA ILE A 79 -8.69 -2.52 -7.41
C ILE A 79 -9.60 -3.73 -7.25
N ALA A 80 -9.56 -4.40 -6.10
CA ALA A 80 -10.47 -5.51 -5.81
C ALA A 80 -11.95 -5.10 -5.89
N SER A 81 -12.24 -3.80 -5.72
CA SER A 81 -13.59 -3.26 -5.90
C SER A 81 -14.09 -3.35 -7.35
N PHE A 82 -13.18 -3.50 -8.31
CA PHE A 82 -13.48 -3.57 -9.75
C PHE A 82 -13.39 -4.98 -10.32
N ALA A 83 -12.43 -5.79 -9.84
CA ALA A 83 -12.08 -7.06 -10.46
C ALA A 83 -12.95 -8.24 -10.03
N GLY A 84 -13.72 -8.15 -8.94
CA GLY A 84 -14.34 -9.31 -8.32
C GLY A 84 -13.29 -10.28 -7.70
N GLU A 85 -13.66 -10.95 -6.62
CA GLU A 85 -12.71 -11.64 -5.73
C GLU A 85 -12.01 -12.86 -6.32
N GLU A 86 -12.48 -13.40 -7.42
CA GLU A 86 -11.98 -14.67 -7.97
C GLU A 86 -10.94 -14.52 -9.09
N ASN A 87 -10.62 -13.31 -9.52
CA ASN A 87 -9.71 -13.10 -10.65
C ASN A 87 -8.47 -12.31 -10.26
N ALA A 88 -7.32 -12.97 -10.28
CA ALA A 88 -6.04 -12.29 -10.41
C ALA A 88 -6.05 -11.55 -11.76
N VAL A 89 -6.11 -10.22 -11.69
CA VAL A 89 -6.18 -9.37 -12.87
C VAL A 89 -4.81 -9.32 -13.53
N MET A 90 -4.69 -9.85 -14.72
CA MET A 90 -3.50 -9.72 -15.56
C MET A 90 -3.67 -8.51 -16.48
N TRP A 91 -2.88 -7.45 -16.25
CA TRP A 91 -3.00 -6.17 -16.96
C TRP A 91 -1.89 -5.93 -17.96
N ASP A 92 -2.26 -5.42 -19.11
CA ASP A 92 -1.34 -4.83 -20.09
C ASP A 92 -2.00 -3.62 -20.79
N GLY A 93 -1.29 -2.49 -20.89
CA GLY A 93 -1.84 -1.16 -21.02
C GLY A 93 -2.13 -0.56 -22.38
N SER A 94 -3.36 -0.42 -22.81
CA SER A 94 -3.80 0.66 -23.71
C SER A 94 -5.31 0.92 -23.67
N GLN A 95 -5.73 2.19 -23.49
CA GLN A 95 -7.05 2.81 -23.82
C GLN A 95 -7.88 3.36 -22.64
N ASN A 96 -7.82 4.69 -22.44
CA ASN A 96 -8.46 5.42 -21.33
C ASN A 96 -9.97 5.59 -21.47
N ALA A 97 -10.48 5.81 -22.68
CA ALA A 97 -11.91 6.02 -22.91
C ALA A 97 -12.72 4.72 -22.75
N GLU A 98 -12.12 3.56 -23.08
CA GLU A 98 -12.73 2.25 -22.89
C GLU A 98 -12.78 1.85 -21.41
N LEU A 99 -11.80 2.23 -20.61
CA LEU A 99 -11.79 1.94 -19.17
C LEU A 99 -12.97 2.63 -18.47
N ILE A 100 -13.15 3.93 -18.69
CA ILE A 100 -14.27 4.70 -18.13
C ILE A 100 -15.60 4.13 -18.63
N GLY A 101 -15.70 3.82 -19.92
CA GLY A 101 -16.88 3.20 -20.52
C GLY A 101 -17.17 1.80 -19.95
N THR A 102 -16.13 1.04 -19.68
CA THR A 102 -16.25 -0.31 -19.08
C THR A 102 -16.59 -0.22 -17.60
N MET A 103 -16.00 0.72 -16.84
CA MET A 103 -16.36 0.98 -15.44
C MET A 103 -17.82 1.45 -15.30
N LYS A 104 -18.27 2.32 -16.20
CA LYS A 104 -19.67 2.75 -16.27
C LYS A 104 -20.61 1.55 -16.53
N LYS A 105 -20.23 0.69 -17.46
CA LYS A 105 -20.96 -0.54 -17.79
C LYS A 105 -20.98 -1.56 -16.65
N ILE A 106 -19.87 -1.71 -15.92
CA ILE A 106 -19.78 -2.55 -14.72
C ILE A 106 -20.71 -2.02 -13.63
N GLY A 107 -20.69 -0.70 -13.39
CA GLY A 107 -21.56 -0.05 -12.41
C GLY A 107 -23.05 -0.22 -12.74
N GLU A 108 -23.42 -0.06 -14.01
CA GLU A 108 -24.77 -0.28 -14.51
C GLU A 108 -25.20 -1.75 -14.37
N LEU A 109 -24.30 -2.69 -14.58
CA LEU A 109 -24.55 -4.12 -14.49
C LEU A 109 -24.56 -4.65 -13.06
N GLN A 110 -23.71 -4.13 -12.19
CA GLN A 110 -23.81 -4.39 -10.76
C GLN A 110 -25.14 -3.86 -10.18
N GLY A 111 -25.64 -2.73 -10.71
CA GLY A 111 -26.98 -2.23 -10.43
C GLY A 111 -28.08 -3.20 -10.90
N LYS A 112 -27.96 -3.79 -12.09
CA LYS A 112 -28.90 -4.76 -12.63
C LYS A 112 -28.85 -6.12 -11.93
N VAL A 113 -27.68 -6.60 -11.59
CA VAL A 113 -27.50 -7.87 -10.82
C VAL A 113 -28.15 -7.79 -9.45
N ASN A 114 -28.25 -6.62 -8.86
CA ASN A 114 -28.95 -6.43 -7.58
C ASN A 114 -30.48 -6.28 -7.72
N LEU A 115 -30.99 -6.06 -8.93
CA LEU A 115 -32.41 -5.81 -9.18
C LEU A 115 -33.14 -6.98 -9.85
N GLU A 116 -32.41 -7.91 -10.49
CA GLU A 116 -33.03 -9.06 -11.16
C GLU A 116 -32.24 -10.35 -10.90
N PRO A 117 -32.89 -11.43 -10.45
CA PRO A 117 -32.25 -12.72 -10.17
C PRO A 117 -31.89 -13.54 -11.43
N VAL A 118 -32.03 -13.00 -12.63
CA VAL A 118 -31.79 -13.72 -13.89
C VAL A 118 -30.98 -12.86 -14.86
N VAL A 119 -29.70 -12.71 -14.60
CA VAL A 119 -28.75 -12.34 -15.65
C VAL A 119 -28.18 -13.64 -16.23
N MET A 120 -28.33 -13.84 -17.56
CA MET A 120 -27.81 -15.02 -18.24
C MET A 120 -26.32 -15.16 -18.01
N PHE A 121 -25.87 -16.36 -17.64
CA PHE A 121 -24.47 -16.71 -17.33
C PHE A 121 -23.50 -16.27 -18.45
N ASP A 122 -23.94 -16.34 -19.71
CA ASP A 122 -23.16 -15.95 -20.88
C ASP A 122 -22.92 -14.44 -21.00
N GLU A 123 -23.82 -13.59 -20.52
CA GLU A 123 -23.64 -12.13 -20.49
C GLU A 123 -22.66 -11.72 -19.40
N LEU A 124 -22.73 -12.36 -18.25
CA LEU A 124 -21.76 -12.16 -17.17
C LEU A 124 -20.35 -12.59 -17.62
N GLU A 125 -20.22 -13.71 -18.32
CA GLU A 125 -18.93 -14.16 -18.86
C GLU A 125 -18.40 -13.24 -19.97
N ALA A 126 -19.25 -12.74 -20.84
CA ALA A 126 -18.86 -11.80 -21.89
C ALA A 126 -18.36 -10.47 -21.30
N ILE A 127 -19.02 -9.98 -20.26
CA ILE A 127 -18.61 -8.77 -19.53
C ILE A 127 -17.31 -9.05 -18.74
N ARG A 128 -17.21 -10.21 -18.10
CA ARG A 128 -16.01 -10.66 -17.40
C ARG A 128 -14.81 -10.68 -18.38
N ARG A 129 -14.96 -11.24 -19.58
CA ARG A 129 -13.92 -11.23 -20.64
C ARG A 129 -13.58 -9.80 -21.11
N GLN A 130 -14.58 -8.93 -21.28
CA GLN A 130 -14.32 -7.52 -21.63
C GLN A 130 -13.58 -6.77 -20.52
N ILE A 131 -13.89 -7.08 -19.26
CA ILE A 131 -13.15 -6.57 -18.11
C ILE A 131 -11.72 -7.10 -18.15
N ASP A 132 -11.54 -8.41 -18.31
CA ASP A 132 -10.22 -9.05 -18.37
C ASP A 132 -9.37 -8.49 -19.52
N ASP A 133 -9.95 -8.24 -20.70
CA ASP A 133 -9.26 -7.65 -21.85
C ASP A 133 -8.85 -6.19 -21.62
N VAL A 134 -9.72 -5.39 -20.99
CA VAL A 134 -9.42 -4.00 -20.60
C VAL A 134 -8.37 -3.98 -19.49
N LEU A 135 -8.48 -4.90 -18.54
CA LEU A 135 -7.54 -5.05 -17.45
C LEU A 135 -6.20 -5.63 -17.93
N ALA A 136 -6.17 -6.49 -18.97
CA ALA A 136 -4.94 -7.02 -19.56
C ALA A 136 -4.09 -5.97 -20.26
N SER A 137 -4.67 -4.84 -20.64
CA SER A 137 -3.97 -3.83 -21.46
C SER A 137 -3.27 -2.70 -20.71
N SER A 138 -3.41 -2.47 -19.37
CA SER A 138 -2.65 -1.39 -18.69
C SER A 138 -2.57 -1.35 -17.17
N LYS A 139 -1.77 -2.20 -16.58
CA LYS A 139 -1.33 -2.01 -15.17
C LYS A 139 -0.84 -0.58 -14.91
N TRP A 140 -0.26 0.05 -15.90
CA TRP A 140 0.39 1.36 -15.87
C TRP A 140 -0.57 2.53 -15.82
N ARG A 141 -1.54 2.51 -16.71
CA ARG A 141 -2.54 3.57 -16.82
C ARG A 141 -3.48 3.57 -15.65
N TYR A 142 -3.83 2.40 -15.15
CA TYR A 142 -4.70 2.27 -14.00
C TYR A 142 -4.16 3.04 -12.79
N VAL A 143 -2.89 2.82 -12.41
CA VAL A 143 -2.27 3.55 -11.29
C VAL A 143 -2.30 5.06 -11.53
N THR A 144 -2.00 5.49 -12.75
CA THR A 144 -2.02 6.92 -13.11
C THR A 144 -3.42 7.51 -13.04
N GLU A 145 -4.42 6.78 -13.50
CA GLU A 145 -5.80 7.24 -13.57
C GLU A 145 -6.48 7.22 -12.22
N MET A 146 -6.21 6.18 -11.41
CA MET A 146 -6.69 6.10 -10.02
C MET A 146 -6.10 7.20 -9.11
N LEU A 147 -4.99 7.79 -9.51
CA LEU A 147 -4.39 8.96 -8.85
C LEU A 147 -4.89 10.28 -9.43
N SER A 148 -5.71 10.25 -10.47
CA SER A 148 -6.23 11.44 -11.15
C SER A 148 -7.51 11.93 -10.50
N ASP A 149 -7.52 13.19 -10.06
CA ASP A 149 -8.72 13.89 -9.60
C ASP A 149 -9.82 13.97 -10.69
N ASN A 150 -9.49 13.62 -11.93
CA ASN A 150 -10.46 13.58 -13.03
C ASN A 150 -11.37 12.35 -12.99
N ILE A 151 -10.93 11.26 -12.37
CA ILE A 151 -11.67 9.98 -12.33
C ILE A 151 -12.22 9.70 -10.95
N VAL A 152 -11.47 10.03 -9.91
CA VAL A 152 -11.83 9.74 -8.52
C VAL A 152 -12.32 10.99 -7.81
N THR A 153 -13.42 10.88 -7.11
CA THR A 153 -13.91 11.93 -6.21
C THR A 153 -13.93 11.40 -4.78
N TRP A 154 -13.15 12.07 -3.93
CA TRP A 154 -13.26 11.88 -2.49
C TRP A 154 -14.50 12.61 -1.99
N PRO A 155 -15.38 11.98 -1.20
CA PRO A 155 -16.61 12.63 -0.70
C PRO A 155 -16.35 13.88 0.13
N GLU A 156 -15.17 13.96 0.77
CA GLU A 156 -14.73 15.11 1.55
C GLU A 156 -13.24 15.39 1.32
N PRO A 157 -12.77 16.63 1.57
CA PRO A 157 -11.34 16.94 1.55
C PRO A 157 -10.57 16.09 2.56
N LEU A 158 -9.52 15.41 2.12
CA LEU A 158 -8.69 14.56 2.96
C LEU A 158 -7.59 15.34 3.68
N ASP A 159 -7.26 14.90 4.90
CA ASP A 159 -6.03 15.28 5.60
C ASP A 159 -4.87 14.40 5.17
N TYR A 160 -5.13 13.09 5.02
CA TYR A 160 -4.16 12.07 4.61
C TYR A 160 -4.69 11.20 3.48
N GLU A 161 -3.83 10.90 2.53
CA GLU A 161 -4.02 9.88 1.52
C GLU A 161 -2.90 8.85 1.69
N VAL A 162 -3.27 7.58 1.97
CA VAL A 162 -2.33 6.51 2.32
C VAL A 162 -2.34 5.45 1.23
N PHE A 163 -1.19 5.23 0.60
CA PHE A 163 -1.02 4.33 -0.52
C PHE A 163 -0.41 2.99 -0.09
N ASP A 164 -1.09 1.89 -0.36
CA ASP A 164 -0.54 0.54 -0.28
C ASP A 164 0.10 0.20 -1.62
N LEU A 165 1.43 0.22 -1.67
CA LEU A 165 2.17 -0.07 -2.89
C LEU A 165 2.35 -1.57 -3.10
N PRO A 166 2.40 -2.05 -4.35
CA PRO A 166 2.63 -3.46 -4.63
C PRO A 166 3.98 -3.93 -4.05
N PRO A 167 4.11 -5.24 -3.75
CA PRO A 167 5.37 -5.81 -3.30
C PRO A 167 6.39 -5.79 -4.42
N SER A 168 7.68 -5.76 -4.07
CA SER A 168 8.80 -5.80 -5.01
C SER A 168 9.00 -4.53 -5.86
N SER A 169 10.00 -4.55 -6.73
CA SER A 169 10.28 -3.49 -7.70
C SER A 169 9.42 -3.68 -8.95
N SER A 170 8.10 -3.55 -8.79
CA SER A 170 7.15 -3.63 -9.90
C SER A 170 7.12 -2.33 -10.72
N GLN A 171 6.60 -2.44 -11.92
CA GLN A 171 6.49 -1.30 -12.83
C GLN A 171 5.48 -0.28 -12.28
N GLU A 172 4.43 -0.75 -11.61
CA GLU A 172 3.40 0.05 -10.95
C GLU A 172 3.99 0.92 -9.83
N MET A 173 4.85 0.33 -9.00
CA MET A 173 5.54 1.06 -7.93
C MET A 173 6.44 2.16 -8.50
N PHE A 174 7.23 1.85 -9.54
CA PHE A 174 8.09 2.86 -10.17
C PHE A 174 7.29 4.00 -10.76
N SER A 175 6.17 3.69 -11.41
CA SER A 175 5.26 4.68 -11.97
C SER A 175 4.68 5.60 -10.93
N PHE A 176 4.13 5.01 -9.87
CA PHE A 176 3.62 5.77 -8.75
C PHE A 176 4.67 6.77 -8.24
N LEU A 177 5.89 6.29 -7.98
CA LEU A 177 6.98 7.11 -7.47
C LEU A 177 7.44 8.20 -8.46
N ASP A 178 7.30 7.97 -9.76
CA ASP A 178 7.69 8.93 -10.80
C ASP A 178 6.62 10.01 -11.05
N GLN A 179 5.35 9.67 -10.84
CA GLN A 179 4.22 10.55 -11.13
C GLN A 179 3.74 11.34 -9.92
N THR A 180 3.81 10.78 -8.71
CA THR A 180 3.35 11.45 -7.48
C THR A 180 4.43 12.39 -6.95
N LYS A 181 4.51 13.60 -7.52
CA LYS A 181 5.55 14.59 -7.17
C LYS A 181 5.30 15.32 -5.85
N ASP A 182 4.04 15.35 -5.39
CA ASP A 182 3.59 15.97 -4.15
C ASP A 182 3.53 15.00 -2.96
N LEU A 183 4.28 13.90 -3.04
CA LEU A 183 4.34 12.92 -1.98
C LEU A 183 4.93 13.56 -0.71
N PHE A 184 4.18 13.54 0.40
CA PHE A 184 4.71 13.97 1.69
C PHE A 184 5.90 13.09 2.08
N GLY A 185 5.78 11.78 1.87
CA GLY A 185 6.90 10.87 2.01
C GLY A 185 6.49 9.41 2.04
N VAL A 186 7.52 8.58 2.02
CA VAL A 186 7.42 7.12 2.10
C VAL A 186 7.85 6.67 3.49
N PHE A 187 7.07 5.80 4.14
CA PHE A 187 7.61 5.03 5.23
C PHE A 187 7.87 3.59 4.80
N ILE A 188 9.03 3.08 5.21
CA ILE A 188 9.53 1.78 4.81
C ILE A 188 9.12 0.76 5.87
N VAL A 189 8.57 -0.37 5.44
CA VAL A 189 8.25 -1.49 6.35
C VAL A 189 9.24 -2.62 6.10
N SER A 190 9.83 -3.15 7.16
CA SER A 190 10.74 -4.30 7.10
C SER A 190 10.57 -5.21 8.30
N GLN A 191 11.11 -6.44 8.20
CA GLN A 191 11.19 -7.42 9.30
C GLN A 191 12.64 -7.54 9.78
N PRO A 192 12.88 -7.89 11.05
CA PRO A 192 14.23 -8.00 11.61
C PRO A 192 14.92 -9.31 11.20
N SER A 193 14.93 -9.62 9.89
CA SER A 193 15.55 -10.82 9.32
C SER A 193 16.60 -10.46 8.27
N ALA A 194 17.60 -11.32 8.11
CA ALA A 194 18.68 -11.12 7.14
C ALA A 194 18.17 -10.97 5.70
N ILE A 195 17.15 -11.75 5.32
CA ILE A 195 16.53 -11.68 3.99
C ILE A 195 15.84 -10.33 3.77
N ALA A 196 15.08 -9.85 4.77
CA ALA A 196 14.38 -8.57 4.69
C ALA A 196 15.35 -7.38 4.65
N THR A 197 16.51 -7.50 5.30
CA THR A 197 17.55 -6.47 5.30
C THR A 197 18.07 -6.16 3.89
N THR A 198 18.23 -7.17 3.04
CA THR A 198 18.65 -6.95 1.64
C THR A 198 17.61 -6.12 0.88
N GLY A 199 16.32 -6.41 1.08
CA GLY A 199 15.22 -5.63 0.52
C GLY A 199 15.21 -4.20 1.04
N LEU A 200 15.41 -4.00 2.36
CA LEU A 200 15.49 -2.69 2.99
C LEU A 200 16.58 -1.81 2.37
N VAL A 201 17.81 -2.34 2.23
CA VAL A 201 18.91 -1.59 1.63
C VAL A 201 18.60 -1.16 0.20
N ARG A 202 18.02 -2.06 -0.60
CA ARG A 202 17.59 -1.75 -1.96
C ARG A 202 16.50 -0.68 -2.01
N THR A 203 15.53 -0.75 -1.07
CA THR A 203 14.47 0.27 -0.93
C THR A 203 15.08 1.65 -0.64
N ILE A 204 15.99 1.73 0.32
CA ILE A 204 16.65 2.99 0.69
C ILE A 204 17.45 3.55 -0.50
N ASP A 205 18.19 2.70 -1.21
CA ASP A 205 18.95 3.11 -2.41
C ASP A 205 18.03 3.62 -3.52
N LEU A 206 16.89 2.96 -3.75
CA LEU A 206 15.88 3.40 -4.71
C LEU A 206 15.34 4.80 -4.37
N LEU A 207 14.88 4.99 -3.13
CA LEU A 207 14.32 6.27 -2.67
C LEU A 207 15.36 7.39 -2.74
N ARG A 208 16.64 7.08 -2.45
CA ARG A 208 17.75 8.02 -2.59
C ARG A 208 17.96 8.44 -4.05
N VAL A 209 18.02 7.48 -4.98
CA VAL A 209 18.23 7.76 -6.41
C VAL A 209 17.06 8.59 -6.98
N LYS A 210 15.83 8.28 -6.57
CA LYS A 210 14.63 8.99 -7.01
C LYS A 210 14.39 10.29 -6.23
N GLN A 211 15.20 10.62 -5.23
CA GLN A 211 15.08 11.81 -4.37
C GLN A 211 13.70 11.90 -3.69
N ILE A 212 13.16 10.77 -3.27
CA ILE A 212 11.85 10.69 -2.64
C ILE A 212 11.99 10.91 -1.13
N PRO A 213 11.13 11.75 -0.53
CA PRO A 213 11.13 11.98 0.90
C PRO A 213 10.85 10.69 1.69
N ILE A 214 11.62 10.42 2.74
CA ILE A 214 11.48 9.27 3.62
C ILE A 214 10.99 9.73 4.99
N VAL A 215 9.80 9.29 5.38
CA VAL A 215 9.24 9.54 6.72
C VAL A 215 10.01 8.74 7.77
N GLY A 216 10.34 7.49 7.47
CA GLY A 216 11.17 6.66 8.32
C GLY A 216 10.99 5.17 8.09
N LEU A 217 11.62 4.37 8.96
CA LEU A 217 11.57 2.92 8.98
C LEU A 217 10.68 2.44 10.13
N VAL A 218 9.75 1.53 9.81
CA VAL A 218 8.99 0.73 10.77
C VAL A 218 9.48 -0.71 10.68
N VAL A 219 9.89 -1.29 11.81
CA VAL A 219 10.20 -2.71 11.91
C VAL A 219 8.96 -3.43 12.35
N ASN A 220 8.36 -4.20 11.46
CA ASN A 220 7.14 -4.96 11.72
C ASN A 220 7.45 -6.42 12.04
N GLN A 221 6.58 -7.06 12.81
CA GLN A 221 6.74 -8.44 13.27
C GLN A 221 8.04 -8.66 14.06
N ASP A 222 8.41 -7.66 14.88
CA ASP A 222 9.59 -7.71 15.74
C ASP A 222 9.26 -8.41 17.07
N GLY A 223 9.24 -9.72 17.04
CA GLY A 223 8.78 -10.57 18.14
C GLY A 223 7.26 -10.81 18.13
N PHE A 224 6.81 -11.60 19.08
CA PHE A 224 5.42 -11.97 19.28
C PHE A 224 4.91 -11.43 20.63
N LEU A 225 3.80 -10.73 20.63
CA LEU A 225 3.14 -10.24 21.84
C LEU A 225 2.32 -11.37 22.48
N ASN A 226 2.79 -11.93 23.57
CA ASN A 226 2.13 -13.03 24.27
C ASN A 226 0.87 -12.56 25.03
N CYS A 227 0.15 -13.48 25.66
CA CYS A 227 -1.09 -13.17 26.39
C CYS A 227 -0.87 -12.29 27.61
N HIS A 228 0.32 -12.24 28.17
CA HIS A 228 0.71 -11.40 29.32
C HIS A 228 1.14 -9.99 28.93
N GLY A 229 1.24 -9.67 27.63
CA GLY A 229 1.70 -8.37 27.15
C GLY A 229 3.21 -8.25 27.00
N GLU A 230 3.95 -9.34 27.08
CA GLU A 230 5.39 -9.40 26.91
C GLU A 230 5.75 -9.76 25.47
N ILE A 231 6.89 -9.25 24.97
CA ILE A 231 7.37 -9.56 23.63
C ILE A 231 8.33 -10.73 23.70
N GLU A 232 7.98 -11.83 23.07
CA GLU A 232 8.80 -13.02 22.90
C GLU A 232 9.49 -13.01 21.55
N TYR A 233 10.80 -13.22 21.54
CA TYR A 233 11.60 -13.25 20.32
C TYR A 233 11.89 -14.70 19.94
N GLN A 234 11.06 -15.25 19.03
CA GLN A 234 11.20 -16.60 18.51
C GLN A 234 11.58 -16.54 17.03
N PHE A 235 12.85 -16.26 16.73
CA PHE A 235 13.33 -16.21 15.36
C PHE A 235 14.05 -17.50 14.99
N LEU A 236 13.75 -18.03 13.81
CA LEU A 236 14.51 -19.13 13.19
C LEU A 236 15.91 -18.69 12.73
N SER A 237 16.14 -17.38 12.63
CA SER A 237 17.41 -16.77 12.27
C SER A 237 17.75 -15.63 13.25
N PRO A 238 19.02 -15.25 13.38
CA PRO A 238 19.41 -14.14 14.22
C PRO A 238 18.65 -12.85 13.88
N ARG A 239 18.12 -12.18 14.90
CA ARG A 239 17.47 -10.88 14.77
C ARG A 239 18.48 -9.84 14.29
N VAL A 240 18.12 -9.08 13.26
CA VAL A 240 18.95 -8.02 12.71
C VAL A 240 18.56 -6.68 13.33
N ASP A 241 19.54 -5.92 13.80
CA ASP A 241 19.33 -4.55 14.30
C ASP A 241 19.09 -3.58 13.12
N LEU A 242 17.80 -3.42 12.78
CA LEU A 242 17.38 -2.53 11.68
C LEU A 242 17.41 -1.05 12.09
N GLU A 243 17.35 -0.73 13.39
CA GLU A 243 17.54 0.64 13.88
C GLU A 243 18.96 1.12 13.59
N ALA A 244 19.97 0.29 13.88
CA ALA A 244 21.36 0.61 13.55
C ALA A 244 21.56 0.78 12.03
N ILE A 245 20.82 0.03 11.19
CA ILE A 245 20.85 0.19 9.74
C ILE A 245 20.21 1.51 9.32
N ALA A 246 19.05 1.87 9.86
CA ALA A 246 18.39 3.15 9.61
C ALA A 246 19.31 4.33 9.96
N ARG A 247 19.90 4.30 11.15
CA ARG A 247 20.86 5.32 11.62
C ARG A 247 22.05 5.46 10.67
N LYS A 248 22.65 4.35 10.23
CA LYS A 248 23.76 4.36 9.26
C LYS A 248 23.36 4.87 7.89
N ALA A 249 22.12 4.64 7.48
CA ALA A 249 21.58 5.12 6.21
C ALA A 249 21.15 6.59 6.26
N GLY A 250 21.04 7.20 7.44
CA GLY A 250 20.58 8.57 7.65
C GLY A 250 19.07 8.72 7.50
N ILE A 251 18.29 7.68 7.79
CA ILE A 251 16.84 7.73 7.79
C ILE A 251 16.28 7.63 9.20
N PRO A 252 15.14 8.26 9.51
CA PRO A 252 14.50 8.12 10.80
C PRO A 252 14.09 6.67 11.10
N PHE A 253 14.32 6.20 12.31
CA PHE A 253 13.70 4.99 12.84
C PHE A 253 12.43 5.40 13.58
N LEU A 254 11.28 4.92 13.14
CA LEU A 254 9.99 5.27 13.75
C LEU A 254 9.74 4.39 14.98
N MET A 255 9.63 3.08 14.77
CA MET A 255 9.41 2.13 15.86
C MET A 255 9.50 0.68 15.40
N SER A 256 9.51 -0.24 16.37
CA SER A 256 9.25 -1.67 16.20
C SER A 256 7.81 -2.00 16.63
N ILE A 257 7.15 -2.87 15.87
CA ILE A 257 5.79 -3.37 16.15
C ILE A 257 5.87 -4.91 16.22
N PRO A 258 5.45 -5.53 17.33
CA PRO A 258 5.42 -6.97 17.44
C PRO A 258 4.32 -7.59 16.58
N GLN A 259 4.38 -8.87 16.35
CA GLN A 259 3.25 -9.65 15.83
C GLN A 259 2.28 -9.98 16.97
N SER A 260 0.97 -10.01 16.68
CA SER A 260 -0.05 -10.46 17.61
C SER A 260 -1.10 -11.29 16.87
N GLY A 261 -1.64 -12.30 17.54
CA GLY A 261 -2.81 -13.05 17.05
C GLY A 261 -4.10 -12.23 17.07
N ASP A 262 -4.12 -11.12 17.82
CA ASP A 262 -5.23 -10.15 17.85
C ASP A 262 -4.70 -8.75 17.57
N VAL A 263 -5.09 -8.19 16.42
CA VAL A 263 -4.68 -6.85 15.98
C VAL A 263 -5.11 -5.75 16.96
N LYS A 264 -6.20 -5.93 17.71
CA LYS A 264 -6.66 -4.96 18.72
C LYS A 264 -5.61 -4.72 19.80
N ARG A 265 -4.80 -5.71 20.12
CA ARG A 265 -3.71 -5.59 21.09
C ARG A 265 -2.56 -4.72 20.62
N LEU A 266 -2.50 -4.44 19.30
CA LEU A 266 -1.51 -3.57 18.69
C LEU A 266 -2.00 -2.12 18.54
N GLU A 267 -3.20 -1.79 18.99
CA GLU A 267 -3.81 -0.47 18.81
C GLU A 267 -2.93 0.67 19.36
N ASN A 268 -2.32 0.48 20.52
CA ASN A 268 -1.43 1.48 21.11
C ASN A 268 -0.18 1.72 20.24
N TYR A 269 0.39 0.67 19.65
CA TYR A 269 1.52 0.79 18.73
C TYR A 269 1.17 1.61 17.49
N PHE A 270 -0.01 1.37 16.91
CA PHE A 270 -0.46 2.14 15.75
C PHE A 270 -0.86 3.57 16.10
N SER A 271 -1.40 3.80 17.29
CA SER A 271 -1.65 5.16 17.80
C SER A 271 -0.34 5.95 17.95
N GLU A 272 0.70 5.33 18.53
CA GLU A 272 2.04 5.93 18.64
C GLU A 272 2.67 6.16 17.26
N LEU A 273 2.55 5.19 16.34
CA LEU A 273 3.03 5.35 14.97
C LEU A 273 2.36 6.54 14.27
N ALA A 274 1.06 6.68 14.42
CA ALA A 274 0.32 7.82 13.88
C ALA A 274 0.83 9.16 14.43
N ASP A 275 1.09 9.25 15.76
CA ASP A 275 1.67 10.46 16.36
C ASP A 275 3.06 10.78 15.80
N LYS A 276 3.91 9.76 15.63
CA LYS A 276 5.23 9.94 15.03
C LYS A 276 5.15 10.41 13.58
N ILE A 277 4.21 9.89 12.79
CA ILE A 277 3.99 10.31 11.39
C ILE A 277 3.42 11.73 11.31
N ILE A 278 2.45 12.07 12.17
CA ILE A 278 1.84 13.42 12.23
C ILE A 278 2.93 14.48 12.48
N ASN A 279 3.85 14.19 13.40
CA ASN A 279 4.92 15.08 13.83
C ASN A 279 6.23 14.91 13.03
N SER A 280 6.24 14.04 12.02
CA SER A 280 7.46 13.76 11.26
C SER A 280 7.84 14.87 10.30
N THR A 281 9.13 15.03 10.10
CA THR A 281 9.73 15.79 9.00
C THR A 281 10.46 14.81 8.10
N PRO A 282 9.94 14.51 6.90
CA PRO A 282 10.58 13.57 5.98
C PRO A 282 11.96 14.03 5.55
N VAL A 283 12.86 13.07 5.34
CA VAL A 283 14.25 13.30 4.95
C VAL A 283 14.45 12.92 3.50
N VAL A 284 15.00 13.81 2.69
CA VAL A 284 15.49 13.48 1.34
C VAL A 284 16.97 13.16 1.44
N LEU A 285 17.34 11.93 1.11
CA LEU A 285 18.74 11.51 1.15
C LEU A 285 19.50 12.14 0.00
N LYS A 286 20.67 12.72 0.30
CA LYS A 286 21.56 13.26 -0.75
C LYS A 286 21.94 12.13 -1.70
N ASP A 287 21.91 12.42 -2.99
CA ASP A 287 22.42 11.50 -4.01
C ASP A 287 23.94 11.41 -3.83
N ILE A 288 24.32 10.45 -3.03
CA ILE A 288 25.72 10.02 -2.96
C ILE A 288 25.79 8.93 -4.01
N THR A 289 26.47 9.17 -5.12
CA THR A 289 27.02 8.10 -5.94
C THR A 289 27.83 7.21 -4.99
N MET A 290 27.15 6.28 -4.35
CA MET A 290 27.79 5.30 -3.46
C MET A 290 28.75 4.53 -4.34
N GLY A 291 30.01 5.01 -4.34
CA GLY A 291 31.06 4.33 -5.02
C GLY A 291 30.96 2.86 -4.61
N LYS A 292 31.11 1.96 -5.54
CA LYS A 292 31.07 0.48 -5.41
C LYS A 292 31.67 -0.08 -4.10
N ARG A 293 32.43 0.72 -3.39
CA ARG A 293 33.09 0.43 -2.12
C ARG A 293 32.17 0.34 -0.88
N LEU A 294 31.13 1.18 -0.78
CA LEU A 294 30.25 1.19 0.41
C LEU A 294 29.19 0.08 0.30
N LYS A 295 28.67 -0.16 -0.90
CA LYS A 295 27.78 -1.29 -1.22
C LYS A 295 28.47 -2.63 -0.86
N ARG A 296 29.75 -2.78 -1.18
CA ARG A 296 30.56 -3.96 -0.85
C ARG A 296 30.86 -4.11 0.64
N LYS A 297 31.01 -3.00 1.39
CA LYS A 297 31.25 -3.04 2.86
C LYS A 297 29.98 -3.38 3.65
N LEU A 298 28.82 -2.84 3.28
CA LEU A 298 27.53 -3.16 3.92
C LEU A 298 27.15 -4.63 3.69
N LEU A 299 27.23 -5.10 2.46
CA LEU A 299 26.94 -6.51 2.12
C LEU A 299 27.95 -7.49 2.74
N LYS A 300 29.24 -7.14 2.81
CA LYS A 300 30.25 -7.98 3.47
C LYS A 300 30.12 -7.96 5.00
N GLY A 301 29.66 -6.87 5.60
CA GLY A 301 29.41 -6.80 7.03
C GLY A 301 28.23 -7.67 7.48
N ILE A 302 27.23 -7.82 6.63
CA ILE A 302 26.07 -8.68 6.85
C ILE A 302 26.45 -10.16 6.63
N ALA A 303 27.19 -10.48 5.56
CA ALA A 303 27.62 -11.84 5.24
C ALA A 303 28.68 -12.42 6.20
N ARG A 304 29.35 -11.60 7.03
CA ARG A 304 30.30 -12.07 8.05
C ARG A 304 29.66 -12.31 9.42
N ARG A 305 28.39 -11.99 9.59
CA ARG A 305 27.63 -12.22 10.84
C ARG A 305 26.51 -13.25 10.67
N LEU A 306 26.40 -13.85 9.50
CA LEU A 306 25.68 -15.08 9.17
C LEU A 306 26.64 -16.27 9.13
#